data_148cc4418d08e91a37b4ac62cf1ae766
#
_entry.id   148cc4418d08e91a37b4ac62cf1ae766
#
_cell.length_a   1.000
_cell.length_b   1.000
_cell.length_c   1.000
_cell.angle_alpha   90.00
_cell.angle_beta   90.00
_cell.angle_gamma   90.00
#
_symmetry.space_group_name_H-M   'P 1'
#
loop_
_entity.id
_entity.type
_entity.pdbx_description
1 polymer ?
#
loop_
_entity_poly.entity_id
_entity_poly.type
_entity_poly.pdbx_seq_one_letter_code
_entity_poly.pdbx_strand_id
1 'polypeptide(L)'
;MSQEKVLMKGNEAMAEAAIRAGCRFFFGYPITPQTEVAAYMGKRMPKEGGTYLQAESEIAAINMVYGASSAGARVMTSSSSPGVSLKGEGVSYMAGADLPGVIVNVQRGGPGLGGIQPSQSDYWQATRAMGHGDFQVLVFAPSTVQEMADLAYLAFEKADEYRMPAIAPAQTRKEGSWQR
;
A
#
# COMPACT_ATOMS: atom_id res chain seq x y z
N MET A 1 3.96 -0.48 30.29
CA MET A 1 2.75 0.17 29.70
C MET A 1 1.82 -0.94 29.26
N SER A 2 0.54 -0.93 29.68
CA SER A 2 -0.44 -1.91 29.20
C SER A 2 -0.68 -1.66 27.70
N GLN A 3 -0.46 -2.66 26.88
CA GLN A 3 -0.80 -2.60 25.47
C GLN A 3 -2.34 -2.55 25.33
N GLU A 4 -2.87 -1.48 24.81
CA GLU A 4 -4.29 -1.35 24.55
C GLU A 4 -4.64 -2.14 23.28
N LYS A 5 -5.58 -3.08 23.40
CA LYS A 5 -6.11 -3.84 22.26
C LYS A 5 -7.26 -3.07 21.62
N VAL A 6 -7.19 -2.86 20.33
CA VAL A 6 -8.22 -2.17 19.55
C VAL A 6 -8.79 -3.12 18.49
N LEU A 7 -10.12 -3.21 18.42
CA LEU A 7 -10.77 -3.94 17.34
C LEU A 7 -10.82 -3.07 16.08
N MET A 8 -10.18 -3.51 15.00
CA MET A 8 -10.11 -2.79 13.73
C MET A 8 -10.23 -3.75 12.55
N LYS A 9 -10.70 -3.22 11.42
CA LYS A 9 -10.56 -3.92 10.14
C LYS A 9 -9.11 -3.92 9.70
N GLY A 10 -8.67 -4.96 9.00
CA GLY A 10 -7.28 -5.07 8.53
C GLY A 10 -6.83 -3.89 7.67
N ASN A 11 -7.68 -3.42 6.75
CA ASN A 11 -7.41 -2.24 5.92
C ASN A 11 -7.18 -0.97 6.74
N GLU A 12 -7.96 -0.77 7.81
CA GLU A 12 -7.83 0.39 8.70
C GLU A 12 -6.59 0.28 9.59
N ALA A 13 -6.30 -0.92 10.12
CA ALA A 13 -5.12 -1.18 10.93
C ALA A 13 -3.82 -0.92 10.15
N MET A 14 -3.78 -1.37 8.89
CA MET A 14 -2.66 -1.13 7.99
C MET A 14 -2.49 0.37 7.68
N ALA A 15 -3.60 1.09 7.43
CA ALA A 15 -3.57 2.52 7.18
C ALA A 15 -3.08 3.31 8.42
N GLU A 16 -3.55 2.95 9.61
CA GLU A 16 -3.07 3.56 10.87
C GLU A 16 -1.59 3.28 11.09
N ALA A 17 -1.13 2.05 10.84
CA ALA A 17 0.28 1.68 10.98
C ALA A 17 1.17 2.48 10.01
N ALA A 18 0.72 2.70 8.77
CA ALA A 18 1.43 3.54 7.80
C ALA A 18 1.58 4.99 8.31
N ILE A 19 0.52 5.58 8.86
CA ILE A 19 0.58 6.92 9.46
C ILE A 19 1.59 6.97 10.62
N ARG A 20 1.60 5.95 11.47
CA ARG A 20 2.55 5.82 12.60
C ARG A 20 3.97 5.59 12.14
N ALA A 21 4.16 4.92 11.02
CA ALA A 21 5.46 4.79 10.34
C ALA A 21 5.95 6.10 9.70
N GLY A 22 5.22 7.20 9.86
CA GLY A 22 5.62 8.50 9.32
C GLY A 22 5.17 8.78 7.90
N CYS A 23 4.26 7.98 7.34
CA CYS A 23 3.62 8.29 6.06
C CYS A 23 2.86 9.61 6.18
N ARG A 24 3.17 10.57 5.30
CA ARG A 24 2.54 11.89 5.28
C ARG A 24 1.91 12.23 3.94
N PHE A 25 2.05 11.36 2.94
CA PHE A 25 1.43 11.53 1.63
C PHE A 25 0.74 10.23 1.21
N PHE A 26 -0.52 10.35 0.86
CA PHE A 26 -1.31 9.26 0.28
C PHE A 26 -1.95 9.74 -1.02
N PHE A 27 -1.67 9.04 -2.09
CA PHE A 27 -2.27 9.26 -3.40
C PHE A 27 -2.93 7.99 -3.89
N GLY A 28 -4.23 8.03 -4.16
CA GLY A 28 -4.97 6.83 -4.54
C GLY A 28 -6.08 7.10 -5.54
N TYR A 29 -6.56 6.04 -6.16
CA TYR A 29 -7.75 6.02 -6.99
C TYR A 29 -8.71 4.96 -6.46
N PRO A 30 -10.03 5.23 -6.36
CA PRO A 30 -10.96 4.31 -5.73
C PRO A 30 -11.11 3.01 -6.53
N ILE A 31 -10.98 1.90 -5.84
CA ILE A 31 -11.22 0.55 -6.35
C ILE A 31 -11.60 -0.38 -5.20
N THR A 32 -12.59 -1.25 -5.41
CA THR A 32 -12.94 -2.28 -4.42
C THR A 32 -11.94 -3.44 -4.49
N PRO A 33 -11.43 -3.97 -3.34
CA PRO A 33 -11.89 -3.75 -1.97
C PRO A 33 -10.95 -2.88 -1.10
N GLN A 34 -10.15 -1.99 -1.67
CA GLN A 34 -9.24 -1.13 -0.91
C GLN A 34 -9.91 0.15 -0.35
N THR A 35 -11.19 0.36 -0.60
CA THR A 35 -11.92 1.60 -0.29
C THR A 35 -11.76 2.06 1.17
N GLU A 36 -11.68 1.12 2.11
CA GLU A 36 -11.52 1.44 3.54
C GLU A 36 -10.13 2.02 3.85
N VAL A 37 -9.08 1.60 3.13
CA VAL A 37 -7.73 2.20 3.25
C VAL A 37 -7.80 3.67 2.87
N ALA A 38 -8.35 3.97 1.70
CA ALA A 38 -8.47 5.34 1.20
C ALA A 38 -9.36 6.21 2.12
N ALA A 39 -10.49 5.69 2.58
CA ALA A 39 -11.38 6.38 3.49
C ALA A 39 -10.71 6.70 4.84
N TYR A 40 -9.96 5.73 5.39
CA TYR A 40 -9.21 5.94 6.62
C TYR A 40 -8.13 7.01 6.44
N MET A 41 -7.35 6.92 5.39
CA MET A 41 -6.32 7.90 5.06
C MET A 41 -6.91 9.30 4.86
N GLY A 42 -8.02 9.44 4.12
CA GLY A 42 -8.70 10.72 3.93
C GLY A 42 -9.17 11.36 5.24
N LYS A 43 -9.58 10.55 6.21
CA LYS A 43 -10.01 11.00 7.53
C LYS A 43 -8.84 11.39 8.45
N ARG A 44 -7.75 10.65 8.38
CA ARG A 44 -6.64 10.75 9.35
C ARG A 44 -5.50 11.65 8.87
N MET A 45 -5.11 11.59 7.60
CA MET A 45 -3.96 12.34 7.07
C MET A 45 -4.00 13.83 7.37
N PRO A 46 -5.13 14.56 7.15
CA PRO A 46 -5.19 15.99 7.46
C PRO A 46 -4.96 16.30 8.95
N LYS A 47 -5.35 15.38 9.85
CA LYS A 47 -5.19 15.55 11.30
C LYS A 47 -3.73 15.36 11.76
N GLU A 48 -2.96 14.62 10.98
CA GLU A 48 -1.54 14.34 11.25
C GLU A 48 -0.60 15.25 10.44
N GLY A 49 -1.15 16.33 9.84
CA GLY A 49 -0.39 17.26 9.02
C GLY A 49 0.08 16.66 7.68
N GLY A 50 -0.55 15.58 7.24
CA GLY A 50 -0.26 14.93 5.97
C GLY A 50 -1.25 15.32 4.87
N THR A 51 -0.96 14.86 3.65
CA THR A 51 -1.76 15.11 2.46
C THR A 51 -2.44 13.83 1.98
N TYR A 52 -3.74 13.89 1.81
CA TYR A 52 -4.54 12.91 1.08
C TYR A 52 -5.02 13.53 -0.22
N LEU A 53 -4.82 12.84 -1.33
CA LEU A 53 -5.36 13.26 -2.61
C LEU A 53 -5.87 12.05 -3.41
N GLN A 54 -7.11 12.16 -3.87
CA GLN A 54 -7.66 11.22 -4.83
C GLN A 54 -7.22 11.63 -6.23
N ALA A 55 -6.39 10.80 -6.85
CA ALA A 55 -5.96 10.98 -8.23
C ALA A 55 -7.08 10.64 -9.22
N GLU A 56 -6.94 11.04 -10.47
CA GLU A 56 -7.87 10.75 -11.55
C GLU A 56 -7.75 9.33 -12.10
N SER A 57 -6.64 8.64 -11.81
CA SER A 57 -6.36 7.27 -12.22
C SER A 57 -5.25 6.65 -11.36
N GLU A 58 -5.08 5.33 -11.47
CA GLU A 58 -3.96 4.62 -10.83
C GLU A 58 -2.61 5.07 -11.40
N ILE A 59 -2.55 5.40 -12.69
CA ILE A 59 -1.34 5.91 -13.34
C ILE A 59 -0.98 7.28 -12.76
N ALA A 60 -1.94 8.18 -12.62
CA ALA A 60 -1.72 9.48 -11.97
C ALA A 60 -1.27 9.30 -10.51
N ALA A 61 -1.92 8.40 -9.76
CA ALA A 61 -1.59 8.14 -8.37
C ALA A 61 -0.13 7.69 -8.20
N ILE A 62 0.36 6.74 -9.01
CA ILE A 62 1.74 6.27 -8.87
C ILE A 62 2.76 7.32 -9.29
N ASN A 63 2.46 8.19 -10.26
CA ASN A 63 3.34 9.30 -10.62
C ASN A 63 3.41 10.36 -9.51
N MET A 64 2.31 10.61 -8.79
CA MET A 64 2.33 11.45 -7.59
C MET A 64 3.18 10.82 -6.47
N VAL A 65 3.09 9.50 -6.27
CA VAL A 65 3.94 8.76 -5.34
C VAL A 65 5.42 8.92 -5.71
N TYR A 66 5.75 8.73 -6.99
CA TYR A 66 7.09 8.93 -7.53
C TYR A 66 7.63 10.34 -7.22
N GLY A 67 6.82 11.37 -7.51
CA GLY A 67 7.20 12.76 -7.23
C GLY A 67 7.38 13.06 -5.74
N ALA A 68 6.49 12.58 -4.87
CA ALA A 68 6.61 12.79 -3.42
C ALA A 68 7.82 12.06 -2.83
N SER A 69 8.07 10.83 -3.28
CA SER A 69 9.28 10.08 -2.89
C SER A 69 10.57 10.78 -3.33
N SER A 70 10.60 11.33 -4.55
CA SER A 70 11.74 12.12 -5.05
C SER A 70 12.03 13.35 -4.18
N ALA A 71 11.00 13.91 -3.54
CA ALA A 71 11.12 15.01 -2.59
C ALA A 71 11.53 14.56 -1.18
N GLY A 72 11.78 13.26 -0.96
CA GLY A 72 12.21 12.69 0.32
C GLY A 72 11.08 12.39 1.30
N ALA A 73 9.83 12.34 0.85
CA ALA A 73 8.68 12.07 1.71
C ALA A 73 8.37 10.57 1.81
N ARG A 74 7.98 10.10 3.00
CA ARG A 74 7.31 8.80 3.15
C ARG A 74 5.92 8.87 2.54
N VAL A 75 5.70 8.07 1.51
CA VAL A 75 4.49 8.10 0.68
C VAL A 75 3.93 6.70 0.47
N MET A 76 2.61 6.63 0.39
CA MET A 76 1.88 5.39 0.14
C MET A 76 0.81 5.57 -0.94
N THR A 77 0.56 4.52 -1.67
CA THR A 77 -0.65 4.34 -2.48
C THR A 77 -1.29 2.99 -2.16
N SER A 78 -2.58 2.90 -2.37
CA SER A 78 -3.29 1.62 -2.34
C SER A 78 -4.09 1.40 -3.60
N SER A 79 -4.28 0.14 -3.95
CA SER A 79 -5.11 -0.28 -5.07
C SER A 79 -5.55 -1.73 -4.87
N SER A 80 -6.16 -2.31 -5.88
CA SER A 80 -6.49 -3.73 -5.97
C SER A 80 -6.03 -4.26 -7.32
N SER A 81 -5.59 -5.46 -7.36
CA SER A 81 -5.16 -6.29 -8.50
C SER A 81 -5.04 -5.62 -9.87
N PRO A 82 -6.15 -5.31 -10.61
CA PRO A 82 -6.02 -4.66 -11.93
C PRO A 82 -5.49 -3.23 -11.83
N GLY A 83 -5.78 -2.49 -10.75
CA GLY A 83 -5.24 -1.16 -10.55
C GLY A 83 -3.75 -1.16 -10.19
N VAL A 84 -3.26 -2.22 -9.54
CA VAL A 84 -1.81 -2.41 -9.32
C VAL A 84 -1.10 -2.66 -10.65
N SER A 85 -1.72 -3.38 -11.58
CA SER A 85 -1.18 -3.56 -12.93
C SER A 85 -0.94 -2.22 -13.63
N LEU A 86 -1.87 -1.26 -13.50
CA LEU A 86 -1.73 0.08 -14.06
C LEU A 86 -0.61 0.91 -13.42
N LYS A 87 -0.20 0.56 -12.21
CA LYS A 87 0.91 1.22 -11.51
C LYS A 87 2.29 0.66 -11.88
N GLY A 88 2.34 -0.46 -12.59
CA GLY A 88 3.57 -1.22 -12.84
C GLY A 88 4.69 -0.41 -13.46
N GLU A 89 4.40 0.47 -14.42
CA GLU A 89 5.39 1.35 -15.04
C GLU A 89 6.00 2.33 -14.02
N GLY A 90 5.16 2.98 -13.23
CA GLY A 90 5.62 3.90 -12.19
C GLY A 90 6.45 3.22 -11.11
N VAL A 91 6.11 1.99 -10.73
CA VAL A 91 6.92 1.18 -9.81
C VAL A 91 8.29 0.88 -10.40
N SER A 92 8.36 0.57 -11.71
CA SER A 92 9.61 0.39 -12.42
C SER A 92 10.47 1.66 -12.42
N TYR A 93 9.86 2.83 -12.61
CA TYR A 93 10.56 4.12 -12.53
C TYR A 93 11.10 4.40 -11.13
N MET A 94 10.31 4.11 -10.09
CA MET A 94 10.77 4.26 -8.70
C MET A 94 11.96 3.35 -8.41
N ALA A 95 11.93 2.10 -8.85
CA ALA A 95 13.04 1.17 -8.68
C ALA A 95 14.28 1.65 -9.42
N GLY A 96 14.14 2.11 -10.68
CA GLY A 96 15.27 2.64 -11.48
C GLY A 96 15.87 3.94 -10.95
N ALA A 97 15.12 4.66 -10.09
CA ALA A 97 15.56 5.91 -9.46
C ALA A 97 15.98 5.74 -7.99
N ASP A 98 16.06 4.52 -7.48
CA ASP A 98 16.34 4.20 -6.07
C ASP A 98 15.40 4.93 -5.09
N LEU A 99 14.11 4.96 -5.39
CA LEU A 99 13.12 5.69 -4.61
C LEU A 99 12.22 4.76 -3.79
N PRO A 100 12.14 4.98 -2.46
CA PRO A 100 11.27 4.22 -1.59
C PRO A 100 9.80 4.61 -1.77
N GLY A 101 8.90 3.68 -1.47
CA GLY A 101 7.47 3.93 -1.41
C GLY A 101 6.71 2.66 -1.11
N VAL A 102 5.53 2.77 -0.50
CA VAL A 102 4.73 1.61 -0.14
C VAL A 102 3.48 1.53 -1.02
N ILE A 103 3.35 0.41 -1.71
CA ILE A 103 2.21 0.09 -2.57
C ILE A 103 1.40 -1.01 -1.90
N VAL A 104 0.19 -0.70 -1.49
CA VAL A 104 -0.73 -1.67 -0.92
C VAL A 104 -1.61 -2.28 -2.01
N ASN A 105 -1.60 -3.60 -2.11
CA ASN A 105 -2.48 -4.36 -2.99
C ASN A 105 -3.52 -5.14 -2.16
N VAL A 106 -4.74 -4.63 -2.09
CA VAL A 106 -5.85 -5.38 -1.49
C VAL A 106 -6.42 -6.29 -2.57
N GLN A 107 -5.96 -7.55 -2.55
CA GLN A 107 -6.15 -8.51 -3.64
C GLN A 107 -7.62 -8.87 -3.87
N ARG A 108 -7.96 -9.09 -5.13
CA ARG A 108 -9.26 -9.62 -5.57
C ARG A 108 -9.08 -10.64 -6.70
N GLY A 109 -10.12 -11.42 -6.97
CA GLY A 109 -10.07 -12.47 -8.01
C GLY A 109 -9.94 -11.92 -9.43
N GLY A 110 -9.06 -12.51 -10.22
CA GLY A 110 -8.90 -12.29 -11.67
C GLY A 110 -9.47 -13.46 -12.47
N PRO A 111 -9.25 -13.49 -13.81
CA PRO A 111 -8.54 -12.49 -14.64
C PRO A 111 -9.39 -11.27 -15.04
N GLY A 112 -8.77 -10.33 -15.76
CA GLY A 112 -9.41 -9.11 -16.27
C GLY A 112 -9.78 -8.14 -15.16
N LEU A 113 -10.97 -7.55 -15.22
CA LEU A 113 -11.50 -6.71 -14.15
C LEU A 113 -11.65 -7.51 -12.84
N GLY A 114 -11.93 -8.80 -12.96
CA GLY A 114 -12.06 -9.74 -11.86
C GLY A 114 -13.34 -9.59 -11.05
N GLY A 115 -13.43 -10.41 -10.00
CA GLY A 115 -14.47 -10.33 -8.98
C GLY A 115 -13.95 -9.64 -7.72
N ILE A 116 -14.86 -9.06 -6.92
CA ILE A 116 -14.49 -8.40 -5.65
C ILE A 116 -14.20 -9.40 -4.50
N GLN A 117 -14.24 -10.70 -4.79
CA GLN A 117 -13.98 -11.74 -3.79
C GLN A 117 -12.51 -11.75 -3.37
N PRO A 118 -12.22 -12.08 -2.11
CA PRO A 118 -10.85 -12.28 -1.65
C PRO A 118 -10.11 -13.32 -2.48
N SER A 119 -8.88 -13.03 -2.85
CA SER A 119 -8.03 -13.91 -3.63
C SER A 119 -6.57 -13.73 -3.24
N GLN A 120 -5.75 -14.73 -3.59
CA GLN A 120 -4.28 -14.67 -3.50
C GLN A 120 -3.65 -14.87 -4.88
N SER A 121 -4.37 -14.48 -5.94
CA SER A 121 -3.95 -14.69 -7.33
C SER A 121 -2.82 -13.77 -7.79
N ASP A 122 -2.52 -12.70 -7.04
CA ASP A 122 -1.55 -11.69 -7.41
C ASP A 122 -0.10 -12.02 -6.98
N TYR A 123 0.17 -13.28 -6.65
CA TYR A 123 1.49 -13.71 -6.21
C TYR A 123 2.58 -13.34 -7.22
N TRP A 124 2.35 -13.67 -8.50
CA TRP A 124 3.32 -13.35 -9.56
C TRP A 124 3.42 -11.86 -9.83
N GLN A 125 2.30 -11.13 -9.77
CA GLN A 125 2.29 -9.68 -9.91
C GLN A 125 3.16 -9.01 -8.82
N ALA A 126 3.08 -9.49 -7.58
CA ALA A 126 3.84 -8.93 -6.46
C ALA A 126 5.30 -9.39 -6.43
N THR A 127 5.60 -10.64 -6.83
CA THR A 127 6.93 -11.26 -6.67
C THR A 127 7.77 -11.28 -7.94
N ARG A 128 7.20 -10.91 -9.07
CA ARG A 128 7.92 -10.75 -10.35
C ARG A 128 8.01 -9.27 -10.72
N ALA A 129 8.99 -8.91 -11.52
CA ALA A 129 9.14 -7.55 -11.96
C ALA A 129 7.91 -7.04 -12.73
N MET A 130 7.50 -5.81 -12.45
CA MET A 130 6.45 -5.08 -13.15
C MET A 130 7.05 -4.14 -14.22
N GLY A 131 6.18 -3.52 -15.00
CA GLY A 131 6.56 -2.49 -15.97
C GLY A 131 7.63 -2.98 -16.93
N HIS A 132 8.77 -2.30 -16.94
CA HIS A 132 9.88 -2.64 -17.85
C HIS A 132 10.69 -3.88 -17.40
N GLY A 133 10.56 -4.30 -16.14
CA GLY A 133 11.32 -5.42 -15.59
C GLY A 133 12.73 -5.05 -15.11
N ASP A 134 13.56 -6.07 -14.91
CA ASP A 134 14.96 -5.97 -14.47
C ASP A 134 15.14 -5.32 -13.10
N PHE A 135 14.23 -5.58 -12.17
CA PHE A 135 14.29 -5.15 -10.77
C PHE A 135 13.54 -6.12 -9.86
N GLN A 136 13.74 -5.96 -8.56
CA GLN A 136 12.98 -6.65 -7.52
C GLN A 136 12.29 -5.61 -6.65
N VAL A 137 11.25 -6.03 -5.92
CA VAL A 137 10.58 -5.24 -4.91
C VAL A 137 10.52 -6.01 -3.60
N LEU A 138 10.42 -5.31 -2.49
CA LEU A 138 10.15 -5.93 -1.19
C LEU A 138 8.68 -6.33 -1.12
N VAL A 139 8.39 -7.58 -0.73
CA VAL A 139 7.01 -8.08 -0.65
C VAL A 139 6.72 -8.57 0.77
N PHE A 140 5.67 -8.01 1.40
CA PHE A 140 5.25 -8.32 2.77
C PHE A 140 3.82 -8.86 2.80
N ALA A 141 3.65 -10.16 2.97
CA ALA A 141 2.36 -10.84 2.89
C ALA A 141 1.81 -11.21 4.29
N PRO A 142 0.97 -10.36 4.92
CA PRO A 142 0.41 -10.61 6.24
C PRO A 142 -0.64 -11.72 6.24
N SER A 143 -0.71 -12.48 7.33
CA SER A 143 -1.71 -13.52 7.58
C SER A 143 -2.77 -13.12 8.61
N THR A 144 -2.51 -12.11 9.45
CA THR A 144 -3.39 -11.61 10.51
C THR A 144 -3.53 -10.09 10.45
N VAL A 145 -4.51 -9.52 11.18
CA VAL A 145 -4.66 -8.06 11.28
C VAL A 145 -3.48 -7.43 12.00
N GLN A 146 -2.90 -8.10 13.00
CA GLN A 146 -1.70 -7.62 13.67
C GLN A 146 -0.53 -7.57 12.69
N GLU A 147 -0.31 -8.64 11.94
CA GLU A 147 0.74 -8.66 10.91
C GLU A 147 0.51 -7.62 9.80
N MET A 148 -0.76 -7.30 9.46
CA MET A 148 -1.04 -6.21 8.50
C MET A 148 -0.51 -4.87 9.00
N ALA A 149 -0.65 -4.60 10.30
CA ALA A 149 -0.10 -3.39 10.90
C ALA A 149 1.43 -3.44 11.02
N ASP A 150 1.97 -4.54 11.53
CA ASP A 150 3.40 -4.70 11.79
C ASP A 150 4.21 -4.68 10.47
N LEU A 151 3.74 -5.40 9.45
CA LEU A 151 4.40 -5.45 8.15
C LEU A 151 4.21 -4.17 7.34
N ALA A 152 3.10 -3.44 7.51
CA ALA A 152 2.94 -2.12 6.91
C ALA A 152 3.96 -1.14 7.49
N TYR A 153 4.16 -1.15 8.81
CA TYR A 153 5.21 -0.35 9.45
C TYR A 153 6.60 -0.73 8.93
N LEU A 154 6.90 -2.03 8.94
CA LEU A 154 8.18 -2.57 8.47
C LEU A 154 8.45 -2.26 6.99
N ALA A 155 7.40 -2.22 6.16
CA ALA A 155 7.53 -1.90 4.74
C ALA A 155 8.12 -0.51 4.51
N PHE A 156 7.72 0.50 5.30
CA PHE A 156 8.32 1.84 5.22
C PHE A 156 9.78 1.83 5.65
N GLU A 157 10.11 1.18 6.77
CA GLU A 157 11.48 1.09 7.26
C GLU A 157 12.41 0.43 6.23
N LYS A 158 11.96 -0.69 5.66
CA LYS A 158 12.75 -1.44 4.68
C LYS A 158 12.80 -0.78 3.30
N ALA A 159 11.72 -0.12 2.88
CA ALA A 159 11.74 0.67 1.65
C ALA A 159 12.78 1.79 1.73
N ASP A 160 12.85 2.51 2.85
CA ASP A 160 13.83 3.56 3.06
C ASP A 160 15.27 3.00 3.17
N GLU A 161 15.44 1.90 3.93
CA GLU A 161 16.76 1.26 4.12
C GLU A 161 17.38 0.79 2.81
N TYR A 162 16.57 0.13 1.98
CA TYR A 162 17.04 -0.43 0.71
C TYR A 162 16.79 0.48 -0.49
N ARG A 163 16.17 1.65 -0.27
CA ARG A 163 15.85 2.64 -1.32
C ARG A 163 15.12 2.02 -2.50
N MET A 164 14.02 1.31 -2.21
CA MET A 164 13.26 0.60 -3.23
C MET A 164 11.78 0.54 -2.88
N PRO A 165 10.90 0.33 -3.86
CA PRO A 165 9.47 0.12 -3.62
C PRO A 165 9.22 -1.14 -2.78
N ALA A 166 8.22 -1.05 -1.89
CA ALA A 166 7.69 -2.18 -1.14
C ALA A 166 6.23 -2.42 -1.50
N ILE A 167 5.85 -3.68 -1.70
CA ILE A 167 4.46 -4.09 -1.95
C ILE A 167 3.95 -4.83 -0.71
N ALA A 168 2.82 -4.39 -0.19
CA ALA A 168 2.10 -5.04 0.89
C ALA A 168 0.78 -5.64 0.37
N PRO A 169 0.77 -6.89 -0.09
CA PRO A 169 -0.46 -7.60 -0.44
C PRO A 169 -1.32 -7.81 0.79
N ALA A 170 -2.60 -7.50 0.71
CA ALA A 170 -3.57 -7.68 1.77
C ALA A 170 -4.82 -8.41 1.27
N GLN A 171 -5.54 -9.06 2.17
CA GLN A 171 -6.83 -9.70 1.91
C GLN A 171 -7.96 -9.00 2.68
N THR A 172 -9.11 -8.84 2.06
CA THR A 172 -10.25 -8.08 2.58
C THR A 172 -10.96 -8.68 3.79
N ARG A 173 -10.84 -9.98 4.04
CA ARG A 173 -11.63 -10.71 5.05
C ARG A 173 -10.90 -10.93 6.36
N LYS A 174 -10.13 -9.95 6.84
CA LYS A 174 -9.56 -10.09 8.18
C LYS A 174 -10.10 -9.00 9.09
N GLU A 175 -11.07 -9.37 9.91
CA GLU A 175 -11.43 -8.66 11.12
C GLU A 175 -10.66 -9.28 12.27
N GLY A 176 -10.06 -8.48 13.10
CA GLY A 176 -9.28 -8.95 14.24
C GLY A 176 -8.82 -7.81 15.13
N SER A 177 -8.23 -8.17 16.27
CA SER A 177 -7.68 -7.20 17.22
C SER A 177 -6.27 -6.79 16.81
N TRP A 178 -5.98 -5.50 16.93
CA TRP A 178 -4.65 -4.92 16.79
C TRP A 178 -4.18 -4.35 18.14
N GLN A 179 -2.87 -4.48 18.43
CA GLN A 179 -2.22 -3.89 19.60
C GLN A 179 -1.47 -2.63 19.19
N ARG A 180 -1.74 -1.54 19.90
CA ARG A 180 -1.05 -0.25 19.71
C ARG A 180 0.27 -0.21 20.47
#